data_adc8894fe476f48230f2f0bda5ecbbf9
#
_entry.id   adc8894fe476f48230f2f0bda5ecbbf9
#
_cell.length_a   1.000
_cell.length_b   1.000
_cell.length_c   1.000
_cell.angle_alpha   90.00
_cell.angle_beta   90.00
_cell.angle_gamma   90.00
#
_symmetry.space_group_name_H-M   'P 1'
#
loop_
_entity.id
_entity.type
_entity.pdbx_description
1 polymer ?
#
loop_
_entity_poly.entity_id
_entity_poly.type
_entity_poly.pdbx_seq_one_letter_code
_entity_poly.pdbx_strand_id
1 'polypeptide(L)'
;FEEPGGNQYPISHFNDNNKQSKFYFAYRNEKLVRMIKRDRNHPSLVIYNLHNERGAWPQVQDYAQMRMAHSLDPTRILTYNSSNGENPENEANARFKLHLMPNDTTFYDYGWYDRHHAGGPGCYHDNLYLGKDNYHRFSVHKDEIIYWGEDGAIGTPPRLQLIRDEILQSGTTSGWEAMDYMKWYDAYDSFLKHNGFAKAFPTVDDLTRAMGNVAFYYQGRVIENIRISNTVDAYAVNGWESMKLENHSGIVDNYRYPKGDVEVMARYNQPLFLAVKMNRKVLNVGDTTIVDTYIVNEKNLKGNYSLQLIAKDAEG
;
A
#
# COMPACT_ATOMS: atom_id res chain seq x y z
N PHE A 1 -8.64 -3.15 -8.33
CA PHE A 1 -9.01 -3.77 -7.05
C PHE A 1 -9.92 -2.82 -6.28
N GLU A 2 -11.02 -3.32 -5.78
CA GLU A 2 -11.97 -2.52 -5.02
C GLU A 2 -12.57 -3.30 -3.85
N GLU A 3 -12.70 -2.62 -2.72
CA GLU A 3 -13.16 -3.18 -1.47
C GLU A 3 -14.15 -2.21 -0.77
N PRO A 4 -15.26 -2.70 -0.20
CA PRO A 4 -16.27 -1.82 0.41
C PRO A 4 -15.84 -1.19 1.74
N GLY A 5 -14.65 -1.46 2.24
CA GLY A 5 -14.10 -0.91 3.48
C GLY A 5 -14.92 -1.16 4.76
N GLY A 6 -14.24 -1.16 5.90
CA GLY A 6 -14.90 -1.24 7.22
C GLY A 6 -15.50 -2.61 7.58
N ASN A 7 -15.01 -3.68 6.94
CA ASN A 7 -15.53 -5.04 7.15
C ASN A 7 -14.63 -5.94 8.00
N GLN A 8 -13.75 -5.35 8.80
CA GLN A 8 -12.77 -6.08 9.61
C GLN A 8 -13.35 -6.90 10.77
N TYR A 9 -14.55 -6.57 11.24
CA TYR A 9 -15.12 -7.22 12.42
C TYR A 9 -15.62 -8.62 12.11
N PRO A 10 -15.20 -9.65 12.89
CA PRO A 10 -15.69 -11.01 12.71
C PRO A 10 -17.20 -11.10 12.96
N ILE A 11 -17.89 -11.82 12.09
CA ILE A 11 -19.33 -12.09 12.20
C ILE A 11 -19.66 -12.93 13.44
N SER A 12 -18.66 -13.55 14.08
CA SER A 12 -18.84 -14.34 15.29
C SER A 12 -19.55 -13.62 16.44
N HIS A 13 -19.58 -12.30 16.41
CA HIS A 13 -20.33 -11.48 17.36
C HIS A 13 -21.74 -11.14 16.89
N PHE A 14 -22.12 -11.53 15.67
CA PHE A 14 -23.42 -11.23 15.12
C PHE A 14 -24.40 -12.38 15.40
N ASN A 15 -25.40 -12.08 16.16
CA ASN A 15 -26.54 -12.95 16.39
C ASN A 15 -27.68 -12.52 15.46
N ASP A 16 -28.22 -13.43 14.65
CA ASP A 16 -29.30 -13.15 13.70
C ASP A 16 -30.56 -12.58 14.36
N ASN A 17 -30.70 -12.76 15.66
CA ASN A 17 -31.80 -12.18 16.45
C ASN A 17 -31.49 -10.75 16.94
N ASN A 18 -30.28 -10.25 16.77
CA ASN A 18 -29.89 -8.93 17.21
C ASN A 18 -30.20 -7.88 16.12
N LYS A 19 -30.90 -6.81 16.50
CA LYS A 19 -31.29 -5.71 15.61
C LYS A 19 -30.09 -5.00 15.01
N GLN A 20 -28.97 -4.85 15.73
CA GLN A 20 -27.75 -4.23 15.24
C GLN A 20 -27.09 -5.11 14.17
N SER A 21 -27.06 -6.42 14.38
CA SER A 21 -26.51 -7.37 13.39
C SER A 21 -27.29 -7.32 12.08
N LYS A 22 -28.62 -7.30 12.14
CA LYS A 22 -29.49 -7.17 10.96
C LYS A 22 -29.22 -5.85 10.21
N PHE A 23 -29.11 -4.76 10.94
CA PHE A 23 -28.78 -3.46 10.36
C PHE A 23 -27.40 -3.48 9.69
N TYR A 24 -26.39 -4.03 10.35
CA TYR A 24 -25.04 -4.12 9.84
C TYR A 24 -24.97 -4.93 8.55
N PHE A 25 -25.62 -6.09 8.48
CA PHE A 25 -25.67 -6.87 7.24
C PHE A 25 -26.41 -6.14 6.11
N ALA A 26 -27.53 -5.50 6.41
CA ALA A 26 -28.24 -4.70 5.42
C ALA A 26 -27.37 -3.56 4.89
N TYR A 27 -26.65 -2.87 5.76
CA TYR A 27 -25.74 -1.80 5.42
C TYR A 27 -24.56 -2.29 4.55
N ARG A 28 -23.93 -3.41 4.92
CA ARG A 28 -22.85 -4.03 4.13
C ARG A 28 -23.33 -4.41 2.74
N ASN A 29 -24.47 -5.06 2.64
CA ASN A 29 -25.05 -5.45 1.36
C ASN A 29 -25.32 -4.23 0.48
N GLU A 30 -25.89 -3.19 1.05
CA GLU A 30 -26.15 -1.94 0.31
C GLU A 30 -24.87 -1.26 -0.17
N LYS A 31 -23.83 -1.20 0.67
CA LYS A 31 -22.52 -0.69 0.26
C LYS A 31 -21.96 -1.47 -0.93
N LEU A 32 -21.93 -2.80 -0.83
CA LEU A 32 -21.42 -3.67 -1.87
C LEU A 32 -22.20 -3.50 -3.19
N VAL A 33 -23.54 -3.48 -3.11
CA VAL A 33 -24.40 -3.28 -4.28
C VAL A 33 -24.12 -1.94 -4.95
N ARG A 34 -24.01 -0.86 -4.16
CA ARG A 34 -23.75 0.48 -4.70
C ARG A 34 -22.37 0.59 -5.31
N MET A 35 -21.36 0.04 -4.66
CA MET A 35 -20.00 -0.01 -5.16
C MET A 35 -19.95 -0.69 -6.54
N ILE A 36 -20.46 -1.92 -6.63
CA ILE A 36 -20.46 -2.67 -7.89
C ILE A 36 -21.24 -1.93 -8.98
N LYS A 37 -22.44 -1.43 -8.68
CA LYS A 37 -23.25 -0.68 -9.67
C LYS A 37 -22.57 0.59 -10.17
N ARG A 38 -21.82 1.28 -9.30
CA ARG A 38 -21.06 2.49 -9.66
C ARG A 38 -19.90 2.13 -10.60
N ASP A 39 -19.18 1.06 -10.30
CA ASP A 39 -17.83 0.86 -10.85
C ASP A 39 -17.71 -0.27 -11.88
N ARG A 40 -18.71 -1.15 -12.02
CA ARG A 40 -18.70 -2.29 -12.96
C ARG A 40 -18.42 -1.93 -14.43
N ASN A 41 -18.67 -0.68 -14.82
CA ASN A 41 -18.39 -0.19 -16.17
C ASN A 41 -16.97 0.35 -16.35
N HIS A 42 -16.13 0.31 -15.32
CA HIS A 42 -14.73 0.72 -15.39
C HIS A 42 -13.85 -0.46 -15.83
N PRO A 43 -13.24 -0.42 -17.04
CA PRO A 43 -12.42 -1.53 -17.53
C PRO A 43 -11.17 -1.80 -16.67
N SER A 44 -10.68 -0.80 -15.97
CA SER A 44 -9.54 -0.92 -15.07
C SER A 44 -9.83 -1.66 -13.76
N LEU A 45 -11.11 -1.84 -13.43
CA LEU A 45 -11.51 -2.63 -12.28
C LEU A 45 -11.50 -4.12 -12.65
N VAL A 46 -10.71 -4.91 -11.95
CA VAL A 46 -10.51 -6.33 -12.24
C VAL A 46 -11.04 -7.22 -11.11
N ILE A 47 -10.88 -6.77 -9.86
CA ILE A 47 -11.16 -7.58 -8.67
C ILE A 47 -12.05 -6.80 -7.70
N TYR A 48 -13.11 -7.47 -7.23
CA TYR A 48 -13.85 -7.06 -6.02
C TYR A 48 -13.42 -7.93 -4.86
N ASN A 49 -13.08 -7.31 -3.75
CA ASN A 49 -12.81 -7.99 -2.49
C ASN A 49 -13.91 -7.69 -1.46
N LEU A 50 -14.26 -8.66 -0.61
CA LEU A 50 -15.34 -8.47 0.37
C LEU A 50 -14.85 -7.92 1.70
N HIS A 51 -13.68 -8.33 2.15
CA HIS A 51 -13.17 -8.04 3.50
C HIS A 51 -11.70 -7.69 3.48
N ASN A 52 -11.30 -6.88 4.46
CA ASN A 52 -9.92 -6.59 4.76
C ASN A 52 -9.49 -7.28 6.06
N GLU A 53 -8.36 -8.00 6.01
CA GLU A 53 -7.65 -8.57 7.18
C GLU A 53 -8.54 -9.40 8.12
N ARG A 54 -9.50 -10.06 7.57
CA ARG A 54 -10.42 -10.87 8.36
C ARG A 54 -9.86 -12.26 8.61
N GLY A 55 -9.46 -12.54 9.85
CA GLY A 55 -8.89 -13.83 10.26
C GLY A 55 -9.88 -14.99 10.41
N ALA A 56 -11.08 -14.92 9.82
CA ALA A 56 -12.11 -15.94 9.97
C ALA A 56 -12.51 -16.56 8.63
N TRP A 57 -12.90 -17.83 8.67
CA TRP A 57 -13.46 -18.52 7.51
C TRP A 57 -14.75 -17.86 7.00
N PRO A 58 -15.04 -17.94 5.67
CA PRO A 58 -16.30 -17.46 5.12
C PRO A 58 -17.50 -18.11 5.81
N GLN A 59 -18.46 -17.27 6.17
CA GLN A 59 -19.74 -17.68 6.73
C GLN A 59 -20.81 -17.75 5.63
N VAL A 60 -21.97 -18.30 5.94
CA VAL A 60 -23.10 -18.41 4.98
C VAL A 60 -23.45 -17.05 4.36
N GLN A 61 -23.39 -15.98 5.16
CA GLN A 61 -23.67 -14.63 4.71
C GLN A 61 -22.61 -14.10 3.73
N ASP A 62 -21.33 -14.48 3.88
CA ASP A 62 -20.26 -14.06 2.98
C ASP A 62 -20.43 -14.75 1.62
N TYR A 63 -20.75 -16.03 1.60
CA TYR A 63 -21.11 -16.71 0.36
C TYR A 63 -22.34 -16.11 -0.33
N ALA A 64 -23.33 -15.68 0.44
CA ALA A 64 -24.50 -14.98 -0.10
C ALA A 64 -24.08 -13.63 -0.73
N GLN A 65 -23.18 -12.89 -0.10
CA GLN A 65 -22.64 -11.64 -0.65
C GLN A 65 -21.80 -11.86 -1.92
N MET A 66 -20.97 -12.90 -1.95
CA MET A 66 -20.23 -13.27 -3.15
C MET A 66 -21.18 -13.62 -4.33
N ARG A 67 -22.20 -14.41 -4.10
CA ARG A 67 -23.22 -14.71 -5.12
C ARG A 67 -23.97 -13.47 -5.59
N MET A 68 -24.31 -12.57 -4.67
CA MET A 68 -24.94 -11.30 -4.99
C MET A 68 -24.01 -10.41 -5.84
N ALA A 69 -22.76 -10.26 -5.43
CA ALA A 69 -21.75 -9.49 -6.17
C ALA A 69 -21.61 -10.04 -7.59
N HIS A 70 -21.47 -11.35 -7.71
CA HIS A 70 -21.37 -12.02 -9.00
C HIS A 70 -22.61 -11.83 -9.88
N SER A 71 -23.82 -11.86 -9.30
CA SER A 71 -25.05 -11.59 -10.06
C SER A 71 -25.15 -10.16 -10.59
N LEU A 72 -24.48 -9.22 -9.95
CA LEU A 72 -24.44 -7.81 -10.36
C LEU A 72 -23.37 -7.55 -11.42
N ASP A 73 -22.26 -8.25 -11.35
CA ASP A 73 -21.16 -8.21 -12.31
C ASP A 73 -20.43 -9.56 -12.41
N PRO A 74 -20.83 -10.42 -13.38
CA PRO A 74 -20.23 -11.72 -13.58
C PRO A 74 -18.87 -11.68 -14.30
N THR A 75 -18.35 -10.49 -14.58
CA THR A 75 -17.15 -10.32 -15.42
C THR A 75 -15.89 -10.06 -14.62
N ARG A 76 -16.01 -9.96 -13.29
CA ARG A 76 -14.90 -9.62 -12.40
C ARG A 76 -14.56 -10.77 -11.47
N ILE A 77 -13.31 -10.82 -11.06
CA ILE A 77 -12.82 -11.74 -10.04
C ILE A 77 -13.41 -11.31 -8.70
N LEU A 78 -13.85 -12.29 -7.91
CA LEU A 78 -14.31 -12.08 -6.56
C LEU A 78 -13.36 -12.76 -5.58
N THR A 79 -12.87 -12.00 -4.60
CA THR A 79 -12.09 -12.51 -3.48
C THR A 79 -12.86 -12.32 -2.18
N TYR A 80 -12.62 -13.23 -1.25
CA TYR A 80 -13.27 -13.17 0.06
C TYR A 80 -12.62 -12.15 0.98
N ASN A 81 -11.28 -12.11 1.01
CA ASN A 81 -10.53 -11.34 2.00
C ASN A 81 -9.16 -10.95 1.46
N SER A 82 -8.70 -9.75 1.75
CA SER A 82 -7.33 -9.31 1.57
C SER A 82 -6.43 -9.73 2.74
N SER A 83 -5.10 -9.66 2.58
CA SER A 83 -4.11 -10.10 3.59
C SER A 83 -4.13 -11.60 3.91
N ASN A 84 -4.37 -12.45 2.92
CA ASN A 84 -4.43 -13.89 3.15
C ASN A 84 -3.07 -14.61 3.10
N GLY A 85 -2.01 -13.91 2.73
CA GLY A 85 -0.73 -14.50 2.41
C GLY A 85 0.35 -14.39 3.48
N GLU A 86 0.08 -13.71 4.60
CA GLU A 86 1.13 -13.42 5.59
C GLU A 86 1.58 -14.63 6.42
N ASN A 87 0.80 -15.69 6.46
CA ASN A 87 1.16 -16.87 7.22
C ASN A 87 1.09 -18.14 6.35
N PRO A 88 2.20 -18.51 5.69
CA PRO A 88 2.25 -19.72 4.85
C PRO A 88 2.00 -21.01 5.63
N GLU A 89 2.15 -21.01 6.95
CA GLU A 89 1.83 -22.17 7.80
C GLU A 89 0.33 -22.37 7.98
N ASN A 90 -0.48 -21.34 7.75
CA ASN A 90 -1.92 -21.44 7.67
C ASN A 90 -2.37 -21.68 6.23
N GLU A 91 -2.02 -22.84 5.67
CA GLU A 91 -2.53 -23.27 4.34
C GLU A 91 -4.05 -23.11 4.20
N ALA A 92 -4.77 -23.20 5.30
CA ALA A 92 -6.18 -22.98 5.37
C ALA A 92 -6.60 -21.54 5.01
N ASN A 93 -5.84 -20.53 5.40
CA ASN A 93 -6.11 -19.13 5.11
C ASN A 93 -5.61 -18.69 3.72
N ALA A 94 -4.59 -19.36 3.19
CA ALA A 94 -4.02 -19.07 1.88
C ALA A 94 -4.89 -19.58 0.70
N ARG A 95 -5.90 -20.40 0.96
CA ARG A 95 -6.72 -21.07 -0.05
C ARG A 95 -8.10 -20.45 -0.21
N PHE A 96 -8.23 -19.15 -0.12
CA PHE A 96 -9.47 -18.49 -0.47
C PHE A 96 -9.61 -18.47 -2.00
N LYS A 97 -10.56 -19.23 -2.43
CA LYS A 97 -10.81 -19.63 -3.81
C LYS A 97 -11.36 -18.45 -4.59
N LEU A 98 -10.70 -18.10 -5.66
CA LEU A 98 -11.19 -17.19 -6.66
C LEU A 98 -12.39 -17.80 -7.38
N HIS A 99 -13.56 -17.18 -7.31
CA HIS A 99 -14.68 -17.51 -8.15
C HIS A 99 -14.61 -16.66 -9.42
N LEU A 100 -14.10 -17.24 -10.50
CA LEU A 100 -13.88 -16.53 -11.75
C LEU A 100 -15.13 -16.49 -12.66
N MET A 101 -16.04 -17.44 -12.51
CA MET A 101 -17.19 -17.61 -13.42
C MET A 101 -18.49 -17.92 -12.66
N PRO A 102 -19.66 -17.57 -13.24
CA PRO A 102 -20.97 -17.67 -12.58
C PRO A 102 -21.36 -19.01 -12.02
N ASN A 103 -20.95 -20.06 -12.62
CA ASN A 103 -21.27 -21.43 -12.21
C ASN A 103 -20.00 -22.23 -11.93
N ASP A 104 -18.90 -21.52 -11.72
CA ASP A 104 -17.64 -22.16 -11.45
C ASP A 104 -17.67 -22.70 -10.02
N THR A 105 -17.89 -24.00 -9.93
CA THR A 105 -17.70 -24.77 -8.70
C THR A 105 -16.25 -25.21 -8.55
N THR A 106 -15.41 -24.94 -9.55
CA THR A 106 -13.98 -25.18 -9.48
C THR A 106 -13.39 -24.18 -8.53
N PHE A 107 -12.88 -24.70 -7.49
CA PHE A 107 -12.07 -23.96 -6.60
C PHE A 107 -10.63 -24.04 -7.09
N TYR A 108 -10.05 -22.92 -7.47
CA TYR A 108 -8.62 -22.87 -7.68
C TYR A 108 -7.95 -23.14 -6.35
N ASP A 109 -7.19 -24.21 -6.26
CA ASP A 109 -6.52 -24.59 -5.00
C ASP A 109 -5.46 -23.56 -4.58
N TYR A 110 -5.03 -22.70 -5.50
CA TYR A 110 -3.92 -21.75 -5.34
C TYR A 110 -4.26 -20.39 -5.96
N GLY A 111 -5.40 -19.82 -5.70
CA GLY A 111 -5.88 -18.73 -6.52
C GLY A 111 -5.37 -17.34 -6.15
N TRP A 112 -4.99 -17.08 -4.91
CA TRP A 112 -4.79 -15.73 -4.44
C TRP A 112 -3.82 -15.66 -3.27
N TYR A 113 -2.77 -14.90 -3.44
CA TYR A 113 -1.85 -14.51 -2.38
C TYR A 113 -1.85 -12.98 -2.29
N ASP A 114 -2.30 -12.46 -1.19
CA ASP A 114 -2.30 -11.04 -0.91
C ASP A 114 -1.48 -10.77 0.35
N ARG A 115 -0.48 -9.92 0.21
CA ARG A 115 0.37 -9.50 1.30
C ARG A 115 0.08 -8.06 1.67
N HIS A 116 -0.16 -7.83 2.94
CA HIS A 116 -0.14 -6.52 3.54
C HIS A 116 1.21 -6.31 4.24
N HIS A 117 1.96 -5.37 3.76
CA HIS A 117 3.20 -4.93 4.36
C HIS A 117 3.11 -3.44 4.65
N ALA A 118 2.02 -3.08 5.31
CA ALA A 118 1.81 -1.73 5.81
C ALA A 118 2.80 -1.47 6.94
N GLY A 119 3.48 -0.37 6.81
CA GLY A 119 4.64 -0.03 7.56
C GLY A 119 4.47 0.21 9.05
N GLY A 120 5.24 1.03 9.49
CA GLY A 120 5.53 1.41 10.84
C GLY A 120 7.02 1.66 10.97
N PRO A 121 7.53 1.88 12.16
CA PRO A 121 8.96 2.16 12.38
C PRO A 121 9.92 1.08 11.85
N GLY A 122 9.45 -0.15 11.63
CA GLY A 122 10.24 -1.25 11.11
C GLY A 122 10.37 -1.32 9.58
N CYS A 123 9.74 -0.43 8.84
CA CYS A 123 9.77 -0.44 7.37
C CYS A 123 10.98 0.27 6.76
N TYR A 124 11.84 0.85 7.55
CA TYR A 124 13.12 1.36 7.11
C TYR A 124 14.12 0.20 6.99
N HIS A 125 14.06 -0.51 5.87
CA HIS A 125 14.95 -1.62 5.63
C HIS A 125 16.21 -1.15 4.92
N ASP A 126 17.33 -1.17 5.60
CA ASP A 126 18.62 -0.95 4.96
C ASP A 126 18.93 -2.00 3.88
N ASN A 127 18.20 -3.10 3.86
CA ASN A 127 18.36 -4.17 2.89
C ASN A 127 17.75 -3.89 1.51
N LEU A 128 17.01 -2.79 1.33
CA LEU A 128 16.39 -2.45 0.04
C LEU A 128 17.40 -2.19 -1.09
N TYR A 129 18.67 -2.01 -0.78
CA TYR A 129 19.73 -1.91 -1.78
C TYR A 129 20.19 -3.27 -2.32
N LEU A 130 19.88 -4.37 -1.63
CA LEU A 130 20.17 -5.73 -2.06
C LEU A 130 19.27 -6.14 -3.24
N GLY A 131 19.62 -7.25 -3.90
CA GLY A 131 18.86 -7.76 -5.03
C GLY A 131 17.47 -8.28 -4.67
N LYS A 132 16.77 -8.74 -5.68
CA LYS A 132 15.36 -9.18 -5.64
C LYS A 132 15.06 -10.26 -4.59
N ASP A 133 16.05 -11.08 -4.25
CA ASP A 133 15.85 -12.23 -3.35
C ASP A 133 15.45 -11.87 -1.91
N ASN A 134 15.51 -10.60 -1.56
CA ASN A 134 15.14 -10.12 -0.23
C ASN A 134 13.67 -9.64 -0.10
N TYR A 135 12.92 -9.61 -1.20
CA TYR A 135 11.63 -8.92 -1.16
C TYR A 135 10.57 -9.53 -2.06
N HIS A 136 10.59 -10.82 -2.28
CA HIS A 136 9.59 -11.47 -3.13
C HIS A 136 9.20 -12.82 -2.57
N ARG A 137 8.02 -13.25 -2.93
CA ARG A 137 7.57 -14.61 -2.78
C ARG A 137 7.78 -15.36 -4.09
N PHE A 138 8.34 -16.54 -4.01
CA PHE A 138 8.23 -17.50 -5.09
C PHE A 138 6.91 -18.23 -4.97
N SER A 139 6.02 -18.02 -5.92
CA SER A 139 4.92 -18.94 -6.08
C SER A 139 5.46 -20.23 -6.71
N VAL A 140 5.12 -21.35 -6.09
CA VAL A 140 5.34 -22.70 -6.69
C VAL A 140 4.19 -23.07 -7.62
N HIS A 141 3.13 -22.28 -7.64
CA HIS A 141 1.89 -22.51 -8.37
C HIS A 141 1.73 -21.45 -9.46
N LYS A 142 1.69 -21.88 -10.72
CA LYS A 142 1.59 -20.97 -11.86
C LYS A 142 0.28 -20.19 -11.93
N ASP A 143 -0.74 -20.69 -11.24
CA ASP A 143 -2.10 -20.14 -11.27
C ASP A 143 -2.38 -19.21 -10.08
N GLU A 144 -1.39 -19.01 -9.21
CA GLU A 144 -1.52 -18.12 -8.06
C GLU A 144 -1.32 -16.67 -8.50
N ILE A 145 -2.31 -15.82 -8.24
CA ILE A 145 -2.16 -14.39 -8.38
C ILE A 145 -1.47 -13.84 -7.13
N ILE A 146 -0.31 -13.23 -7.32
CA ILE A 146 0.45 -12.61 -6.25
C ILE A 146 0.18 -11.11 -6.25
N TYR A 147 -0.49 -10.64 -5.21
CA TYR A 147 -0.85 -9.26 -5.01
C TYR A 147 -0.20 -8.72 -3.73
N TRP A 148 0.32 -7.51 -3.78
CA TRP A 148 0.76 -6.77 -2.63
C TRP A 148 -0.24 -5.65 -2.39
N GLY A 149 -1.27 -5.95 -1.61
CA GLY A 149 -2.47 -5.11 -1.48
C GLY A 149 -2.26 -3.88 -0.62
N GLU A 150 -1.35 -3.96 0.35
CA GLU A 150 -0.97 -2.80 1.17
C GLU A 150 0.54 -2.75 1.30
N ASP A 151 1.19 -2.04 0.37
CA ASP A 151 2.63 -2.02 0.30
C ASP A 151 3.24 -0.72 0.82
N GLY A 152 4.28 -0.87 1.62
CA GLY A 152 5.32 0.11 1.81
C GLY A 152 4.97 1.39 2.55
N ALA A 153 4.00 1.37 3.44
CA ALA A 153 3.70 2.55 4.23
C ALA A 153 4.79 2.85 5.25
N ILE A 154 5.56 3.90 5.02
CA ILE A 154 6.53 4.43 5.98
C ILE A 154 5.90 5.62 6.68
N GLY A 155 5.81 5.53 8.02
CA GLY A 155 5.21 6.56 8.85
C GLY A 155 5.92 7.90 8.70
N THR A 156 5.15 8.91 8.32
CA THR A 156 5.62 10.29 8.23
C THR A 156 4.50 11.24 8.62
N PRO A 157 4.82 12.35 9.33
CA PRO A 157 3.80 13.29 9.74
C PRO A 157 3.12 13.93 8.53
N PRO A 158 1.88 14.42 8.71
CA PRO A 158 1.25 15.30 7.73
C PRO A 158 1.99 16.63 7.62
N ARG A 159 1.62 17.46 6.66
CA ARG A 159 2.17 18.82 6.46
C ARG A 159 1.64 19.79 7.52
N LEU A 160 2.10 19.58 8.76
CA LEU A 160 1.55 20.22 9.97
C LEU A 160 1.47 21.75 9.89
N GLN A 161 2.44 22.40 9.28
CA GLN A 161 2.42 23.86 9.14
C GLN A 161 1.32 24.31 8.18
N LEU A 162 1.16 23.65 7.03
CA LEU A 162 0.12 24.00 6.07
C LEU A 162 -1.28 23.77 6.65
N ILE A 163 -1.46 22.67 7.35
CA ILE A 163 -2.72 22.35 8.05
C ILE A 163 -3.03 23.41 9.11
N ARG A 164 -2.05 23.76 9.95
CA ARG A 164 -2.18 24.80 10.96
C ARG A 164 -2.60 26.13 10.34
N ASP A 165 -1.92 26.55 9.29
CA ASP A 165 -2.17 27.83 8.64
C ASP A 165 -3.58 27.86 8.03
N GLU A 166 -4.05 26.76 7.46
CA GLU A 166 -5.42 26.63 6.96
C GLU A 166 -6.46 26.67 8.09
N ILE A 167 -6.22 25.99 9.22
CA ILE A 167 -7.08 26.07 10.41
C ILE A 167 -7.19 27.50 10.91
N LEU A 168 -6.07 28.21 11.02
CA LEU A 168 -6.05 29.62 11.46
C LEU A 168 -6.78 30.53 10.48
N GLN A 169 -6.57 30.33 9.19
CA GLN A 169 -7.23 31.10 8.14
C GLN A 169 -8.75 30.87 8.12
N SER A 170 -9.20 29.65 8.37
CA SER A 170 -10.62 29.31 8.43
C SER A 170 -11.32 29.90 9.66
N GLY A 171 -10.56 30.27 10.67
CA GLY A 171 -11.07 30.78 11.95
C GLY A 171 -11.86 29.76 12.78
N THR A 172 -11.80 28.47 12.41
CA THR A 172 -12.51 27.41 13.13
C THR A 172 -11.57 26.31 13.62
N THR A 173 -11.72 25.96 14.88
CA THR A 173 -11.04 24.83 15.54
C THR A 173 -12.01 23.72 15.91
N SER A 174 -13.28 23.82 15.48
CA SER A 174 -14.33 22.86 15.81
C SER A 174 -14.34 21.63 14.92
N GLY A 175 -13.49 21.60 13.88
CA GLY A 175 -13.30 20.42 13.04
C GLY A 175 -12.70 19.25 13.82
N TRP A 176 -13.07 18.05 13.43
CA TRP A 176 -12.47 16.83 13.96
C TRP A 176 -10.95 16.90 13.81
N GLU A 177 -10.21 16.63 14.84
CA GLU A 177 -8.74 16.67 14.90
C GLU A 177 -8.07 18.05 14.79
N ALA A 178 -8.77 19.15 14.49
CA ALA A 178 -8.11 20.47 14.28
C ALA A 178 -7.20 20.87 15.45
N MET A 179 -7.68 20.74 16.68
CA MET A 179 -6.90 21.09 17.88
C MET A 179 -5.69 20.17 18.08
N ASP A 180 -5.76 18.93 17.62
CA ASP A 180 -4.65 18.00 17.74
C ASP A 180 -3.54 18.35 16.74
N TYR A 181 -3.89 18.75 15.53
CA TYR A 181 -2.91 19.27 14.56
C TYR A 181 -2.20 20.53 15.06
N MET A 182 -2.92 21.43 15.73
CA MET A 182 -2.32 22.60 16.37
C MET A 182 -1.27 22.17 17.41
N LYS A 183 -1.63 21.24 18.31
CA LYS A 183 -0.70 20.72 19.32
C LYS A 183 0.51 20.00 18.70
N TRP A 184 0.30 19.27 17.63
CA TRP A 184 1.39 18.61 16.93
C TRP A 184 2.34 19.61 16.30
N TYR A 185 1.79 20.64 15.64
CA TYR A 185 2.61 21.71 15.12
C TYR A 185 3.46 22.35 16.23
N ASP A 186 2.87 22.72 17.35
CA ASP A 186 3.57 23.33 18.48
C ASP A 186 4.68 22.42 19.03
N ALA A 187 4.44 21.12 19.08
CA ALA A 187 5.45 20.16 19.53
C ALA A 187 6.64 20.08 18.54
N TYR A 188 6.37 20.06 17.23
CA TYR A 188 7.42 20.03 16.22
C TYR A 188 8.21 21.35 16.16
N ASP A 189 7.54 22.49 16.25
CA ASP A 189 8.18 23.81 16.31
C ASP A 189 9.07 23.94 17.55
N SER A 190 8.56 23.52 18.70
CA SER A 190 9.33 23.47 19.94
C SER A 190 10.56 22.55 19.81
N PHE A 191 10.39 21.37 19.21
CA PHE A 191 11.49 20.43 18.96
C PHE A 191 12.60 21.06 18.12
N LEU A 192 12.26 21.70 17.01
CA LEU A 192 13.22 22.36 16.13
C LEU A 192 14.02 23.41 16.86
N LYS A 193 13.35 24.26 17.67
CA LYS A 193 13.97 25.38 18.39
C LYS A 193 14.90 24.92 19.51
N HIS A 194 14.52 23.89 20.26
CA HIS A 194 15.25 23.46 21.45
C HIS A 194 16.33 22.42 21.20
N ASN A 195 16.30 21.71 20.07
CA ASN A 195 17.24 20.63 19.78
C ASN A 195 18.29 20.97 18.70
N GLY A 196 18.40 22.24 18.34
CA GLY A 196 19.43 22.68 17.41
C GLY A 196 19.20 22.35 15.93
N PHE A 197 18.02 21.88 15.57
CA PHE A 197 17.69 21.50 14.19
C PHE A 197 17.21 22.67 13.33
N ALA A 198 16.95 23.83 13.90
CA ALA A 198 16.46 25.01 13.17
C ALA A 198 17.39 25.51 12.05
N LYS A 199 18.68 25.16 12.09
CA LYS A 199 19.61 25.46 10.99
C LYS A 199 19.38 24.55 9.77
N ALA A 200 19.05 23.29 10.00
CA ALA A 200 18.80 22.31 8.94
C ALA A 200 17.36 22.41 8.42
N PHE A 201 16.42 22.71 9.29
CA PHE A 201 15.00 22.83 8.99
C PHE A 201 14.48 24.15 9.58
N PRO A 202 14.51 25.25 8.82
CA PRO A 202 14.07 26.56 9.28
C PRO A 202 12.61 26.60 9.73
N THR A 203 11.75 25.78 9.14
CA THR A 203 10.32 25.69 9.44
C THR A 203 9.88 24.25 9.73
N VAL A 204 8.73 24.10 10.37
CA VAL A 204 8.10 22.79 10.55
C VAL A 204 7.76 22.15 9.19
N ASP A 205 7.41 22.98 8.19
CA ASP A 205 7.13 22.47 6.85
C ASP A 205 8.36 21.88 6.17
N ASP A 206 9.53 22.52 6.31
CA ASP A 206 10.79 21.99 5.79
C ASP A 206 11.10 20.61 6.38
N LEU A 207 10.91 20.45 7.70
CA LEU A 207 11.12 19.17 8.38
C LEU A 207 10.12 18.11 7.90
N THR A 208 8.82 18.41 7.95
CA THR A 208 7.79 17.41 7.58
C THR A 208 7.88 16.99 6.12
N ARG A 209 8.19 17.92 5.22
CA ARG A 209 8.44 17.62 3.80
C ARG A 209 9.68 16.75 3.60
N ALA A 210 10.78 17.04 4.30
CA ALA A 210 11.97 16.21 4.25
C ALA A 210 11.70 14.78 4.73
N MET A 211 10.93 14.61 5.81
CA MET A 211 10.49 13.32 6.30
C MET A 211 9.62 12.60 5.26
N GLY A 212 8.70 13.33 4.61
CA GLY A 212 7.87 12.79 3.52
C GLY A 212 8.71 12.30 2.33
N ASN A 213 9.76 13.05 1.95
CA ASN A 213 10.67 12.64 0.89
C ASN A 213 11.44 11.36 1.23
N VAL A 214 11.86 11.20 2.48
CA VAL A 214 12.48 9.96 2.96
C VAL A 214 11.50 8.80 2.87
N ALA A 215 10.26 9.00 3.32
CA ALA A 215 9.20 7.99 3.22
C ALA A 215 8.96 7.57 1.76
N PHE A 216 8.83 8.52 0.84
CA PHE A 216 8.61 8.25 -0.58
C PHE A 216 9.81 7.54 -1.23
N TYR A 217 11.02 7.88 -0.82
CA TYR A 217 12.22 7.17 -1.27
C TYR A 217 12.18 5.69 -0.88
N TYR A 218 11.93 5.39 0.41
CA TYR A 218 11.89 4.01 0.88
C TYR A 218 10.73 3.22 0.26
N GLN A 219 9.56 3.81 0.17
CA GLN A 219 8.42 3.20 -0.49
C GLN A 219 8.70 2.92 -1.97
N GLY A 220 9.34 3.85 -2.65
CA GLY A 220 9.80 3.65 -4.03
C GLY A 220 10.81 2.51 -4.15
N ARG A 221 11.72 2.36 -3.19
CA ARG A 221 12.68 1.23 -3.17
C ARG A 221 11.99 -0.12 -2.94
N VAL A 222 10.90 -0.16 -2.16
CA VAL A 222 10.08 -1.36 -2.03
C VAL A 222 9.38 -1.70 -3.35
N ILE A 223 8.74 -0.73 -3.98
CA ILE A 223 8.13 -0.89 -5.31
C ILE A 223 9.16 -1.38 -6.33
N GLU A 224 10.36 -0.82 -6.32
CA GLU A 224 11.46 -1.28 -7.17
C GLU A 224 11.74 -2.77 -6.97
N ASN A 225 11.84 -3.25 -5.72
CA ASN A 225 12.09 -4.65 -5.42
C ASN A 225 10.94 -5.56 -5.87
N ILE A 226 9.70 -5.14 -5.67
CA ILE A 226 8.52 -5.84 -6.16
C ILE A 226 8.61 -6.01 -7.69
N ARG A 227 8.88 -4.93 -8.40
CA ARG A 227 8.88 -4.92 -9.88
C ARG A 227 10.03 -5.72 -10.48
N ILE A 228 11.24 -5.66 -9.90
CA ILE A 228 12.38 -6.45 -10.40
C ILE A 228 12.28 -7.93 -10.05
N SER A 229 11.44 -8.32 -9.08
CA SER A 229 11.25 -9.75 -8.74
C SER A 229 10.65 -10.53 -9.90
N ASN A 230 9.80 -9.88 -10.69
CA ASN A 230 9.06 -10.48 -11.80
C ASN A 230 8.18 -11.68 -11.38
N THR A 231 7.72 -11.69 -10.13
CA THR A 231 6.86 -12.73 -9.56
C THR A 231 5.55 -12.18 -9.03
N VAL A 232 5.41 -10.86 -8.94
CA VAL A 232 4.24 -10.16 -8.42
C VAL A 232 3.39 -9.69 -9.60
N ASP A 233 2.10 -10.04 -9.59
CA ASP A 233 1.17 -9.67 -10.65
C ASP A 233 0.61 -8.26 -10.49
N ALA A 234 0.42 -7.84 -9.24
CA ALA A 234 -0.06 -6.49 -8.94
C ALA A 234 0.38 -6.02 -7.55
N TYR A 235 0.39 -4.72 -7.36
CA TYR A 235 0.61 -4.10 -6.06
C TYR A 235 -0.23 -2.82 -5.92
N ALA A 236 -0.55 -2.47 -4.68
CA ALA A 236 -1.15 -1.20 -4.33
C ALA A 236 -0.36 -0.54 -3.20
N VAL A 237 -0.11 0.75 -3.37
CA VAL A 237 0.50 1.57 -2.32
C VAL A 237 -0.56 1.85 -1.25
N ASN A 238 -0.29 1.51 -0.02
CA ASN A 238 -1.15 1.86 1.10
C ASN A 238 -0.72 3.24 1.62
N GLY A 239 -1.48 4.26 1.47
CA GLY A 239 -2.79 4.49 0.86
C GLY A 239 -2.73 5.83 0.16
N TRP A 240 -3.85 6.30 -0.41
CA TRP A 240 -3.88 7.64 -0.98
C TRP A 240 -3.75 8.72 0.10
N GLU A 241 -4.52 8.60 1.16
CA GLU A 241 -4.64 9.57 2.23
C GLU A 241 -4.25 8.98 3.58
N SER A 242 -3.47 9.72 4.36
CA SER A 242 -3.21 9.39 5.75
C SER A 242 -4.20 10.06 6.69
N MET A 243 -4.65 9.32 7.68
CA MET A 243 -5.41 9.84 8.80
C MET A 243 -4.49 10.09 9.99
N LYS A 244 -4.92 10.92 10.93
CA LYS A 244 -4.16 11.22 12.16
C LYS A 244 -3.73 9.96 12.91
N LEU A 245 -4.63 8.98 13.04
CA LEU A 245 -4.35 7.74 13.76
C LEU A 245 -3.49 6.76 12.96
N GLU A 246 -3.46 6.89 11.65
CA GLU A 246 -2.71 6.05 10.70
C GLU A 246 -1.79 6.91 9.84
N ASN A 247 -0.91 7.67 10.45
CA ASN A 247 0.06 8.49 9.71
C ASN A 247 1.20 7.68 9.09
N HIS A 248 1.20 6.37 9.26
CA HIS A 248 2.14 5.44 8.62
C HIS A 248 1.84 5.21 7.13
N SER A 249 0.73 5.70 6.63
CA SER A 249 0.33 5.59 5.22
C SER A 249 0.09 6.96 4.59
N GLY A 250 -0.24 6.98 3.33
CA GLY A 250 -0.70 8.16 2.62
C GLY A 250 0.36 8.92 1.83
N ILE A 251 0.04 9.11 0.55
CA ILE A 251 0.77 10.04 -0.34
C ILE A 251 0.42 11.47 0.02
N VAL A 252 -0.85 11.71 0.34
CA VAL A 252 -1.33 12.99 0.84
C VAL A 252 -1.78 12.86 2.29
N ASP A 253 -1.81 13.96 3.02
CA ASP A 253 -2.47 14.02 4.31
C ASP A 253 -4.00 14.22 4.16
N ASN A 254 -4.73 14.24 5.28
CA ASN A 254 -6.18 14.40 5.23
C ASN A 254 -6.67 15.80 4.85
N TYR A 255 -5.78 16.78 4.72
CA TYR A 255 -6.03 18.08 4.09
C TYR A 255 -5.66 18.10 2.60
N ARG A 256 -5.25 16.96 2.06
CA ARG A 256 -4.85 16.75 0.64
C ARG A 256 -3.52 17.39 0.25
N TYR A 257 -2.70 17.78 1.20
CA TYR A 257 -1.34 18.19 0.89
C TYR A 257 -0.46 16.98 0.64
N PRO A 258 0.32 16.94 -0.45
CA PRO A 258 1.36 15.91 -0.63
C PRO A 258 2.36 15.94 0.51
N LYS A 259 2.62 14.79 1.12
CA LYS A 259 3.52 14.69 2.28
C LYS A 259 4.99 14.90 1.92
N GLY A 260 5.35 14.67 0.65
CA GLY A 260 6.67 14.88 0.08
C GLY A 260 6.58 15.22 -1.41
N ASP A 261 7.70 15.17 -2.10
CA ASP A 261 7.78 15.41 -3.54
C ASP A 261 7.32 14.16 -4.29
N VAL A 262 6.15 14.22 -4.90
CA VAL A 262 5.51 13.09 -5.60
C VAL A 262 6.38 12.52 -6.73
N GLU A 263 7.26 13.32 -7.31
CA GLU A 263 8.23 12.89 -8.33
C GLU A 263 9.19 11.82 -7.83
N VAL A 264 9.47 11.80 -6.53
CA VAL A 264 10.30 10.76 -5.90
C VAL A 264 9.65 9.39 -6.08
N MET A 265 8.34 9.28 -5.84
CA MET A 265 7.60 8.03 -6.05
C MET A 265 7.33 7.76 -7.53
N ALA A 266 7.00 8.78 -8.31
CA ALA A 266 6.69 8.66 -9.74
C ALA A 266 7.83 8.00 -10.51
N ARG A 267 9.08 8.27 -10.11
CA ARG A 267 10.28 7.63 -10.69
C ARG A 267 10.20 6.11 -10.65
N TYR A 268 9.78 5.53 -9.53
CA TYR A 268 9.76 4.08 -9.32
C TYR A 268 8.57 3.39 -10.00
N ASN A 269 7.58 4.17 -10.44
CA ASN A 269 6.39 3.68 -11.15
C ASN A 269 6.44 3.88 -12.66
N GLN A 270 7.58 4.31 -13.21
CA GLN A 270 7.70 4.48 -14.65
C GLN A 270 7.67 3.13 -15.37
N PRO A 271 6.95 3.01 -16.50
CA PRO A 271 6.82 1.75 -17.22
C PRO A 271 8.13 1.28 -17.90
N LEU A 272 9.11 2.17 -18.02
CA LEU A 272 10.48 1.82 -18.33
C LEU A 272 11.35 2.33 -17.17
N PHE A 273 11.94 1.42 -16.43
CA PHE A 273 12.69 1.75 -15.24
C PHE A 273 13.97 0.92 -15.13
N LEU A 274 15.05 1.56 -14.73
CA LEU A 274 16.33 0.93 -14.46
C LEU A 274 16.59 0.92 -12.97
N ALA A 275 16.65 -0.28 -12.38
CA ALA A 275 17.01 -0.48 -10.99
C ALA A 275 18.49 -0.87 -10.85
N VAL A 276 19.12 -0.36 -9.80
CA VAL A 276 20.50 -0.66 -9.46
C VAL A 276 20.57 -1.24 -8.05
N LYS A 277 21.15 -2.42 -7.93
CA LYS A 277 21.33 -3.14 -6.67
C LYS A 277 22.79 -3.40 -6.40
N MET A 278 23.17 -3.44 -5.15
CA MET A 278 24.54 -3.70 -4.70
C MET A 278 24.55 -4.81 -3.67
N ASN A 279 25.61 -5.57 -3.60
CA ASN A 279 25.73 -6.60 -2.55
C ASN A 279 26.13 -6.03 -1.19
N ARG A 280 26.63 -4.80 -1.13
CA ARG A 280 26.93 -4.07 0.12
C ARG A 280 27.05 -2.56 -0.13
N LYS A 281 26.63 -1.77 0.85
CA LYS A 281 26.67 -0.28 0.82
C LYS A 281 28.00 0.30 1.30
N VAL A 282 28.63 -0.35 2.25
CA VAL A 282 29.86 0.16 2.90
C VAL A 282 31.04 -0.66 2.44
N LEU A 283 32.04 0.00 1.94
CA LEU A 283 33.26 -0.58 1.36
C LEU A 283 34.47 0.05 2.02
N ASN A 284 35.49 -0.76 2.28
CA ASN A 284 36.80 -0.25 2.62
C ASN A 284 37.62 0.00 1.36
N VAL A 285 38.67 0.79 1.49
CA VAL A 285 39.61 0.98 0.38
C VAL A 285 40.19 -0.36 -0.07
N GLY A 286 40.06 -0.67 -1.34
CA GLY A 286 40.54 -1.95 -1.93
C GLY A 286 39.45 -3.03 -1.99
N ASP A 287 38.29 -2.83 -1.40
CA ASP A 287 37.17 -3.76 -1.52
C ASP A 287 36.57 -3.77 -2.93
N THR A 288 35.98 -4.91 -3.29
CA THR A 288 35.20 -5.07 -4.52
C THR A 288 33.72 -5.19 -4.17
N THR A 289 32.88 -4.55 -4.94
CA THR A 289 31.42 -4.69 -4.88
C THR A 289 30.85 -5.18 -6.19
N ILE A 290 29.73 -5.89 -6.12
CA ILE A 290 28.96 -6.30 -7.29
C ILE A 290 27.78 -5.36 -7.42
N VAL A 291 27.57 -4.85 -8.62
CA VAL A 291 26.47 -3.98 -8.98
C VAL A 291 25.61 -4.68 -10.02
N ASP A 292 24.41 -5.07 -9.63
CA ASP A 292 23.43 -5.66 -10.52
C ASP A 292 22.48 -4.60 -11.05
N THR A 293 22.17 -4.67 -12.33
CA THR A 293 21.22 -3.77 -12.98
C THR A 293 20.04 -4.55 -13.52
N TYR A 294 18.84 -4.04 -13.27
CA TYR A 294 17.59 -4.65 -13.71
C TYR A 294 16.81 -3.64 -14.54
N ILE A 295 16.26 -4.11 -15.66
CA ILE A 295 15.39 -3.29 -16.52
C ILE A 295 13.96 -3.78 -16.36
N VAL A 296 13.11 -2.92 -15.84
CA VAL A 296 11.65 -3.09 -15.88
C VAL A 296 11.17 -2.52 -17.21
N ASN A 297 10.63 -3.38 -18.08
CA ASN A 297 10.24 -3.02 -19.45
C ASN A 297 8.76 -3.32 -19.72
N GLU A 298 7.88 -2.52 -19.17
CA GLU A 298 6.45 -2.59 -19.42
C GLU A 298 6.02 -1.90 -20.74
N LYS A 299 6.94 -1.18 -21.38
CA LYS A 299 6.75 -0.60 -22.71
C LYS A 299 7.00 -1.60 -23.85
N ASN A 300 7.39 -2.83 -23.53
CA ASN A 300 7.74 -3.85 -24.51
C ASN A 300 8.76 -3.37 -25.56
N LEU A 301 9.75 -2.61 -25.12
CA LEU A 301 10.84 -2.17 -25.99
C LEU A 301 11.59 -3.38 -26.52
N LYS A 302 11.89 -3.37 -27.83
CA LYS A 302 12.63 -4.42 -28.53
C LYS A 302 13.82 -3.80 -29.23
N GLY A 303 14.89 -4.57 -29.39
CA GLY A 303 16.10 -4.14 -30.07
C GLY A 303 17.32 -4.14 -29.14
N ASN A 304 18.40 -3.55 -29.62
CA ASN A 304 19.67 -3.45 -28.90
C ASN A 304 19.76 -2.07 -28.23
N TYR A 305 20.11 -2.07 -26.96
CA TYR A 305 20.29 -0.87 -26.16
C TYR A 305 21.64 -0.92 -25.46
N SER A 306 22.22 0.24 -25.24
CA SER A 306 23.49 0.38 -24.49
C SER A 306 23.15 0.81 -23.07
N LEU A 307 23.75 0.15 -22.08
CA LEU A 307 23.76 0.58 -20.70
C LEU A 307 25.12 1.18 -20.37
N GLN A 308 25.12 2.42 -19.88
CA GLN A 308 26.33 3.07 -19.41
C GLN A 308 26.30 3.19 -17.89
N LEU A 309 27.32 2.65 -17.23
CA LEU A 309 27.56 2.83 -15.81
C LEU A 309 28.70 3.82 -15.62
N ILE A 310 28.48 4.84 -14.82
CA ILE A 310 29.47 5.87 -14.50
C ILE A 310 29.67 5.86 -12.99
N ALA A 311 30.87 5.50 -12.55
CA ALA A 311 31.26 5.68 -11.15
C ALA A 311 31.92 7.06 -11.01
N LYS A 312 31.49 7.81 -10.01
CA LYS A 312 32.04 9.12 -9.66
C LYS A 312 32.37 9.14 -8.18
N ASP A 313 33.45 9.82 -7.85
CA ASP A 313 33.76 10.17 -6.46
C ASP A 313 33.05 11.46 -6.02
N ALA A 314 33.37 11.95 -4.82
CA ALA A 314 32.77 13.16 -4.29
C ALA A 314 33.17 14.44 -5.05
N GLU A 315 34.20 14.37 -5.87
CA GLU A 315 34.73 15.49 -6.65
C GLU A 315 34.20 15.47 -8.10
N GLY A 316 33.50 14.40 -8.51
CA GLY A 316 32.86 14.24 -9.83
C GLY A 316 33.74 13.53 -10.82
#